data_59354cb45fc8b095c3af5a299ec908bf
#
_entry.id   59354cb45fc8b095c3af5a299ec908bf
#
_cell.length_a   1.000
_cell.length_b   1.000
_cell.length_c   1.000
_cell.angle_alpha   90.00
_cell.angle_beta   90.00
_cell.angle_gamma   90.00
#
_symmetry.space_group_name_H-M   'P 1'
#
loop_
_entity.id
_entity.type
_entity.pdbx_description
1 polymer ?
#
loop_
_entity_poly.entity_id
_entity_poly.type
_entity_poly.pdbx_seq_one_letter_code
_entity_poly.pdbx_strand_id
1 'polypeptide(L)'
;MPEHPAVSTRLRASNEGKTHDQPCRVVFVVIPLPPVSNGSKRDCDHTALGLDGVAPDLGDLPGEGTDGGKPWPWSPGFEIQGVARQNCVPIRPAVLDVRSEKGLQLNQQTLSMRLERVAAHVPADARLADIGSDHGYLPVALMRRGAIAAAVAGEVALTPFRSAERTVRENGLDQRITVRLANGLAAIEPGDGITAISLCGMGGETIRDILDSGKARLSGRERLILQPNGGEQPLRQWLMDNGYRILCEEVLRENRFDYEIIVAERDGPVTYTAEELYFGPLQMQARSPAFLTKWQRLLRHKQQTLTHFARARQAVPEEKAEEIARQARWITELLN
;
A
#
# COMPACT_ATOMS: atom_id res chain seq x y z
N MET A 1 26.77 47.63 -15.70
CA MET A 1 25.40 47.71 -16.15
C MET A 1 25.35 47.54 -17.64
N PRO A 2 24.73 46.51 -18.17
CA PRO A 2 23.37 46.60 -18.65
C PRO A 2 22.53 45.36 -18.22
N GLU A 3 21.21 45.63 -18.17
CA GLU A 3 20.12 44.72 -17.81
C GLU A 3 19.81 43.71 -18.93
N HIS A 4 19.46 42.47 -18.57
CA HIS A 4 18.85 41.53 -19.48
C HIS A 4 17.34 41.41 -19.21
N PRO A 5 16.50 41.41 -20.26
CA PRO A 5 15.05 41.32 -20.12
C PRO A 5 14.58 39.86 -19.95
N ALA A 6 13.57 39.70 -19.09
CA ALA A 6 12.84 38.46 -18.89
C ALA A 6 11.96 38.14 -20.12
N VAL A 7 12.07 36.92 -20.63
CA VAL A 7 11.19 36.39 -21.68
C VAL A 7 10.08 35.57 -21.01
N SER A 8 8.87 36.11 -21.03
CA SER A 8 7.64 35.40 -20.65
C SER A 8 7.06 34.71 -21.87
N THR A 9 7.03 33.36 -21.84
CA THR A 9 6.35 32.59 -22.90
C THR A 9 5.02 32.08 -22.36
N ARG A 10 3.92 32.74 -22.78
CA ARG A 10 2.54 32.22 -22.63
C ARG A 10 2.28 31.15 -23.68
N LEU A 11 2.04 29.92 -23.26
CA LEU A 11 1.44 28.91 -24.12
C LEU A 11 -0.09 29.01 -24.01
N ARG A 12 -0.75 29.36 -25.13
CA ARG A 12 -2.19 29.20 -25.34
C ARG A 12 -2.46 27.76 -25.74
N ALA A 13 -3.33 27.07 -25.00
CA ALA A 13 -3.93 25.82 -25.43
C ALA A 13 -5.16 26.13 -26.27
N SER A 14 -5.16 25.72 -27.54
CA SER A 14 -6.36 25.66 -28.39
C SER A 14 -6.95 24.26 -28.26
N ASN A 15 -8.23 24.24 -27.91
CA ASN A 15 -9.04 23.03 -27.76
C ASN A 15 -9.69 22.75 -29.14
N GLU A 16 -9.31 21.65 -29.81
CA GLU A 16 -10.08 21.09 -30.89
C GLU A 16 -10.14 19.58 -30.72
N GLY A 17 -11.37 19.06 -30.65
CA GLY A 17 -11.66 17.67 -30.38
C GLY A 17 -11.23 16.73 -31.52
N LYS A 18 -10.74 15.58 -31.14
CA LYS A 18 -10.83 14.34 -31.93
C LYS A 18 -10.77 13.12 -31.00
N THR A 19 -11.84 12.34 -31.09
CA THR A 19 -11.94 10.96 -30.61
C THR A 19 -10.92 10.08 -31.32
N HIS A 20 -10.07 9.39 -30.59
CA HIS A 20 -9.43 8.18 -31.07
C HIS A 20 -9.12 7.24 -29.89
N ASP A 21 -9.85 6.15 -29.94
CA ASP A 21 -9.60 4.88 -29.22
C ASP A 21 -8.25 4.31 -29.69
N GLN A 22 -7.28 4.25 -28.80
CA GLN A 22 -6.04 3.46 -29.00
C GLN A 22 -5.65 2.79 -27.68
N PRO A 23 -5.37 1.49 -27.70
CA PRO A 23 -4.98 0.76 -26.49
C PRO A 23 -3.54 1.10 -26.08
N CYS A 24 -3.34 1.53 -24.83
CA CYS A 24 -2.02 1.72 -24.24
C CYS A 24 -1.28 0.38 -24.13
N ARG A 25 -0.22 0.20 -24.93
CA ARG A 25 0.77 -0.86 -24.74
C ARG A 25 1.65 -0.54 -23.53
N VAL A 26 1.67 -1.45 -22.56
CA VAL A 26 2.67 -1.41 -21.47
C VAL A 26 3.98 -1.94 -22.02
N VAL A 27 4.95 -1.06 -22.20
CA VAL A 27 6.34 -1.44 -22.53
C VAL A 27 7.12 -1.50 -21.24
N PHE A 28 7.58 -2.69 -20.88
CA PHE A 28 8.58 -2.86 -19.81
C PHE A 28 9.95 -2.50 -20.39
N VAL A 29 10.49 -1.36 -19.97
CA VAL A 29 11.89 -1.01 -20.28
C VAL A 29 12.75 -1.58 -19.14
N VAL A 30 13.48 -2.64 -19.42
CA VAL A 30 14.55 -3.13 -18.55
C VAL A 30 15.79 -2.30 -18.88
N ILE A 31 16.18 -1.41 -17.95
CA ILE A 31 17.43 -0.65 -18.07
C ILE A 31 18.54 -1.47 -17.39
N PRO A 32 19.58 -1.91 -18.10
CA PRO A 32 20.73 -2.55 -17.48
C PRO A 32 21.55 -1.52 -16.67
N LEU A 33 21.90 -1.89 -15.45
CA LEU A 33 22.80 -1.10 -14.61
C LEU A 33 24.23 -1.12 -15.19
N PRO A 34 24.94 0.00 -15.19
CA PRO A 34 26.35 0.04 -15.62
C PRO A 34 27.25 -0.68 -14.60
N PRO A 35 28.38 -1.25 -15.03
CA PRO A 35 29.31 -1.97 -14.17
C PRO A 35 30.00 -1.03 -13.18
N VAL A 36 30.06 -1.47 -11.92
CA VAL A 36 30.75 -0.78 -10.83
C VAL A 36 32.27 -0.91 -11.09
N SER A 37 32.96 0.20 -11.30
CA SER A 37 34.43 0.23 -11.40
C SER A 37 35.06 0.15 -10.00
N ASN A 38 35.90 -0.85 -9.79
CA ASN A 38 36.75 -0.99 -8.62
C ASN A 38 37.77 0.15 -8.53
N GLY A 39 37.83 0.80 -7.39
CA GLY A 39 38.85 1.79 -7.08
C GLY A 39 39.25 1.77 -5.60
N SER A 40 40.46 1.22 -5.37
CA SER A 40 41.37 1.55 -4.29
C SER A 40 41.17 0.98 -2.89
N LYS A 41 42.09 0.06 -2.57
CA LYS A 41 42.46 -0.52 -1.28
C LYS A 41 42.82 0.55 -0.23
N ARG A 42 42.45 0.30 1.04
CA ARG A 42 43.33 0.49 2.20
C ARG A 42 43.03 -0.56 3.25
N ASP A 43 44.17 -1.14 3.72
CA ASP A 43 44.31 -2.26 4.65
C ASP A 43 43.68 -2.03 6.03
N CYS A 44 43.14 -3.07 6.62
CA CYS A 44 43.31 -3.41 8.04
C CYS A 44 43.09 -4.91 8.25
N ASP A 45 44.14 -5.55 8.74
CA ASP A 45 44.27 -6.93 9.19
C ASP A 45 43.23 -7.32 10.26
N HIS A 46 42.75 -8.56 10.28
CA HIS A 46 43.03 -9.61 11.24
C HIS A 46 42.23 -10.90 11.01
N THR A 47 43.05 -11.96 10.83
CA THR A 47 42.91 -13.38 11.26
C THR A 47 41.65 -14.18 10.91
N ALA A 48 41.85 -15.02 9.98
CA ALA A 48 41.81 -16.50 9.95
C ALA A 48 40.69 -17.24 10.70
N LEU A 49 39.93 -18.01 9.95
CA LEU A 49 39.75 -19.47 10.14
C LEU A 49 39.11 -20.02 8.85
N GLY A 50 39.81 -20.98 8.23
CA GLY A 50 39.38 -21.62 7.00
C GLY A 50 38.32 -22.71 7.24
N LEU A 51 37.64 -23.05 6.18
CA LEU A 51 37.16 -24.40 5.87
C LEU A 51 36.98 -24.53 4.36
N ASP A 52 37.68 -25.48 3.80
CA ASP A 52 37.63 -25.96 2.42
C ASP A 52 36.25 -26.58 2.11
N GLY A 53 35.78 -26.42 0.86
CA GLY A 53 34.57 -27.07 0.41
C GLY A 53 34.32 -26.90 -1.12
N VAL A 54 35.12 -27.65 -1.90
CA VAL A 54 34.84 -28.27 -3.21
C VAL A 54 33.55 -27.84 -3.94
N ALA A 55 33.71 -27.22 -5.09
CA ALA A 55 32.69 -27.03 -6.12
C ALA A 55 32.44 -28.36 -6.89
N PRO A 56 31.22 -28.71 -7.23
CA PRO A 56 30.97 -29.75 -8.23
C PRO A 56 30.80 -29.15 -9.63
N ASP A 57 31.41 -29.87 -10.52
CA ASP A 57 31.53 -29.88 -11.96
C ASP A 57 30.19 -29.76 -12.72
N LEU A 58 30.14 -28.92 -13.73
CA LEU A 58 29.05 -28.81 -14.70
C LEU A 58 29.31 -29.80 -15.84
N GLY A 59 28.65 -30.95 -15.75
CA GLY A 59 28.60 -31.93 -16.83
C GLY A 59 27.33 -31.80 -17.67
N ASP A 60 27.56 -31.67 -18.97
CA ASP A 60 26.75 -32.03 -20.16
C ASP A 60 25.22 -32.13 -20.05
N LEU A 61 24.51 -31.25 -20.77
CA LEU A 61 23.12 -31.39 -21.18
C LEU A 61 23.03 -32.25 -22.46
N PRO A 62 22.15 -33.25 -22.53
CA PRO A 62 21.84 -33.93 -23.78
C PRO A 62 20.67 -33.29 -24.54
N GLY A 63 20.77 -33.39 -25.82
CA GLY A 63 20.07 -32.95 -26.97
C GLY A 63 18.54 -33.06 -27.04
N GLU A 64 18.08 -32.33 -28.04
CA GLU A 64 16.75 -32.22 -28.56
C GLU A 64 16.03 -33.56 -28.79
N GLY A 65 14.83 -33.72 -28.23
CA GLY A 65 13.87 -34.77 -28.54
C GLY A 65 12.54 -34.13 -28.93
N THR A 66 12.21 -34.21 -30.22
CA THR A 66 10.89 -33.91 -30.77
C THR A 66 9.93 -35.03 -30.40
N ASP A 67 8.88 -34.73 -29.64
CA ASP A 67 7.69 -35.55 -29.63
C ASP A 67 6.42 -34.72 -29.48
N GLY A 68 5.42 -35.05 -30.33
CA GLY A 68 4.19 -34.34 -30.55
C GLY A 68 3.26 -34.33 -29.33
N GLY A 69 3.17 -33.22 -28.65
CA GLY A 69 2.27 -33.03 -27.52
C GLY A 69 1.56 -31.66 -27.62
N LYS A 70 0.27 -31.69 -27.43
CA LYS A 70 -0.68 -30.57 -27.52
C LYS A 70 -0.17 -29.29 -26.85
N PRO A 71 -0.49 -28.10 -27.41
CA PRO A 71 -0.03 -26.83 -26.83
C PRO A 71 -0.65 -26.58 -25.45
N TRP A 72 0.17 -26.08 -24.55
CA TRP A 72 -0.23 -25.61 -23.24
C TRP A 72 -1.21 -24.42 -23.36
N PRO A 73 -2.21 -24.26 -22.45
CA PRO A 73 -3.28 -23.27 -22.58
C PRO A 73 -2.88 -21.83 -22.25
N TRP A 74 -1.66 -21.44 -22.52
CA TRP A 74 -1.18 -20.06 -22.34
C TRP A 74 -0.57 -19.51 -23.63
N SER A 75 -1.35 -19.51 -24.70
CA SER A 75 -1.03 -18.69 -25.87
C SER A 75 -1.49 -17.25 -25.64
N PRO A 76 -0.72 -16.23 -26.05
CA PRO A 76 -1.10 -14.82 -25.91
C PRO A 76 -2.24 -14.50 -26.88
N GLY A 77 -3.47 -14.47 -26.39
CA GLY A 77 -4.66 -14.22 -27.23
C GLY A 77 -6.01 -14.35 -26.54
N PHE A 78 -6.05 -14.54 -25.21
CA PHE A 78 -7.34 -14.51 -24.51
C PHE A 78 -7.65 -13.08 -24.08
N GLU A 79 -8.48 -12.38 -24.84
CA GLU A 79 -9.15 -11.15 -24.43
C GLU A 79 -10.17 -11.49 -23.35
N ILE A 80 -9.90 -11.11 -22.09
CA ILE A 80 -10.92 -11.04 -21.06
C ILE A 80 -11.70 -9.75 -21.29
N GLN A 81 -12.82 -9.86 -21.99
CA GLN A 81 -13.80 -8.79 -22.07
C GLN A 81 -14.47 -8.64 -20.71
N GLY A 82 -14.35 -7.44 -20.09
CA GLY A 82 -15.25 -7.00 -19.03
C GLY A 82 -14.66 -6.66 -17.67
N VAL A 83 -13.38 -6.35 -17.54
CA VAL A 83 -12.88 -5.67 -16.33
C VAL A 83 -12.52 -4.24 -16.68
N ALA A 84 -13.37 -3.32 -16.25
CA ALA A 84 -13.13 -1.89 -16.38
C ALA A 84 -11.80 -1.53 -15.71
N ARG A 85 -10.76 -1.27 -16.52
CA ARG A 85 -9.50 -0.69 -16.09
C ARG A 85 -9.75 0.80 -15.84
N GLN A 86 -10.27 1.13 -14.64
CA GLN A 86 -10.41 2.52 -14.25
C GLN A 86 -9.78 2.69 -12.87
N ASN A 87 -8.75 3.55 -12.83
CA ASN A 87 -8.23 4.29 -11.66
C ASN A 87 -7.19 3.67 -10.74
N CYS A 88 -6.36 2.74 -11.17
CA CYS A 88 -5.02 2.71 -10.59
C CYS A 88 -4.17 3.77 -11.34
N VAL A 89 -3.94 4.91 -10.74
CA VAL A 89 -3.07 5.95 -11.29
C VAL A 89 -1.67 5.35 -11.40
N PRO A 90 -1.04 5.27 -12.60
CA PRO A 90 0.35 4.85 -12.69
C PRO A 90 1.23 5.93 -12.05
N ILE A 91 1.75 5.63 -10.88
CA ILE A 91 2.62 6.56 -10.16
C ILE A 91 3.97 6.56 -10.86
N ARG A 92 4.32 7.71 -11.43
CA ARG A 92 5.71 8.00 -11.81
C ARG A 92 6.55 7.93 -10.55
N PRO A 93 7.63 7.12 -10.50
CA PRO A 93 8.55 7.17 -9.37
C PRO A 93 9.14 8.59 -9.34
N ALA A 94 8.84 9.36 -8.31
CA ALA A 94 9.64 10.51 -7.97
C ALA A 94 11.05 10.00 -7.67
N VAL A 95 12.03 10.45 -8.43
CA VAL A 95 13.44 10.17 -8.16
C VAL A 95 13.76 10.92 -6.87
N LEU A 96 13.67 10.20 -5.73
CA LEU A 96 14.17 10.70 -4.47
C LEU A 96 15.70 10.62 -4.53
N ASP A 97 16.34 11.79 -4.53
CA ASP A 97 17.79 11.91 -4.37
C ASP A 97 18.14 11.47 -2.94
N VAL A 98 18.58 10.23 -2.80
CA VAL A 98 18.99 9.64 -1.52
C VAL A 98 20.40 10.10 -1.19
N ARG A 99 20.56 11.32 -0.69
CA ARG A 99 21.77 11.78 0.00
C ARG A 99 21.42 12.61 1.21
N SER A 100 21.14 11.95 2.34
CA SER A 100 21.44 12.47 3.69
C SER A 100 21.06 11.42 4.74
N GLU A 101 22.02 10.68 5.24
CA GLU A 101 21.93 9.89 6.47
C GLU A 101 22.01 10.82 7.70
N LYS A 102 21.01 11.63 7.90
CA LYS A 102 20.70 12.23 9.21
C LYS A 102 19.25 11.88 9.46
N GLY A 103 18.97 11.24 10.61
CA GLY A 103 17.64 10.73 10.96
C GLY A 103 16.54 11.68 10.53
N LEU A 104 15.80 11.31 9.50
CA LEU A 104 14.70 12.11 8.96
C LEU A 104 13.63 12.18 10.06
N GLN A 105 13.53 13.31 10.73
CA GLN A 105 12.35 13.57 11.57
C GLN A 105 11.14 13.64 10.65
N LEU A 106 10.23 12.69 10.85
CA LEU A 106 8.91 12.73 10.21
C LEU A 106 8.23 14.04 10.64
N ASN A 107 7.80 14.81 9.66
CA ASN A 107 7.08 16.07 9.87
C ASN A 107 6.08 16.26 8.72
N GLN A 108 5.29 17.32 8.79
CA GLN A 108 4.31 17.70 7.79
C GLN A 108 4.88 17.98 6.38
N GLN A 109 6.19 18.06 6.23
CA GLN A 109 6.86 18.23 4.92
C GLN A 109 7.30 16.90 4.34
N THR A 110 7.64 15.93 5.21
CA THR A 110 8.17 14.62 4.82
C THR A 110 7.34 13.53 5.49
N LEU A 111 6.40 12.97 4.77
CA LEU A 111 5.63 11.81 5.22
C LEU A 111 6.52 10.55 5.20
N SER A 112 6.18 9.56 6.02
CA SER A 112 6.73 8.21 5.87
C SER A 112 6.36 7.63 4.50
N MET A 113 7.11 6.65 4.01
CA MET A 113 6.78 5.99 2.74
C MET A 113 5.35 5.42 2.77
N ARG A 114 4.94 4.87 3.90
CA ARG A 114 3.59 4.39 4.13
C ARG A 114 2.53 5.49 3.94
N LEU A 115 2.71 6.64 4.56
CA LEU A 115 1.77 7.77 4.42
C LEU A 115 1.84 8.44 3.04
N GLU A 116 2.99 8.44 2.37
CA GLU A 116 3.09 8.89 0.97
C GLU A 116 2.27 7.99 0.04
N ARG A 117 2.28 6.68 0.28
CA ARG A 117 1.43 5.76 -0.50
C ARG A 117 -0.06 5.97 -0.21
N VAL A 118 -0.45 6.18 1.05
CA VAL A 118 -1.82 6.57 1.42
C VAL A 118 -2.21 7.88 0.73
N ALA A 119 -1.36 8.90 0.80
CA ALA A 119 -1.57 10.20 0.16
C ALA A 119 -1.83 10.10 -1.35
N ALA A 120 -1.12 9.18 -2.02
CA ALA A 120 -1.26 8.95 -3.46
C ALA A 120 -2.64 8.39 -3.88
N HIS A 121 -3.39 7.80 -2.95
CA HIS A 121 -4.75 7.28 -3.20
C HIS A 121 -5.86 8.28 -2.88
N VAL A 122 -5.54 9.41 -2.24
CA VAL A 122 -6.50 10.47 -1.98
C VAL A 122 -6.82 11.16 -3.30
N PRO A 123 -8.11 11.24 -3.72
CA PRO A 123 -8.48 11.92 -4.95
C PRO A 123 -8.09 13.40 -4.94
N ALA A 124 -7.74 13.94 -6.11
CA ALA A 124 -7.51 15.37 -6.26
C ALA A 124 -8.78 16.15 -5.85
N ASP A 125 -8.58 17.29 -5.21
CA ASP A 125 -9.65 18.17 -4.70
C ASP A 125 -10.61 17.50 -3.71
N ALA A 126 -10.22 16.36 -3.12
CA ALA A 126 -11.02 15.68 -2.11
C ALA A 126 -11.26 16.55 -0.87
N ARG A 127 -12.39 16.33 -0.21
CA ARG A 127 -12.63 16.74 1.17
C ARG A 127 -12.35 15.52 2.05
N LEU A 128 -11.19 15.51 2.67
CA LEU A 128 -10.63 14.35 3.39
C LEU A 128 -11.09 14.33 4.85
N ALA A 129 -11.56 13.19 5.34
CA ALA A 129 -11.58 12.90 6.77
C ALA A 129 -10.44 11.94 7.13
N ASP A 130 -9.47 12.41 7.90
CA ASP A 130 -8.35 11.59 8.39
C ASP A 130 -8.64 11.21 9.85
N ILE A 131 -9.00 9.96 10.08
CA ILE A 131 -9.49 9.47 11.38
C ILE A 131 -8.37 8.70 12.10
N GLY A 132 -8.04 9.16 13.32
CA GLY A 132 -6.81 8.79 14.02
C GLY A 132 -5.61 9.49 13.38
N SER A 133 -5.75 10.79 13.17
CA SER A 133 -4.81 11.60 12.38
C SER A 133 -3.46 11.82 13.08
N ASP A 134 -3.41 11.52 14.40
CA ASP A 134 -2.25 11.66 15.29
C ASP A 134 -1.74 13.12 15.31
N HIS A 135 -0.70 13.43 14.58
CA HIS A 135 -0.15 14.79 14.48
C HIS A 135 -0.74 15.64 13.35
N GLY A 136 -1.70 15.15 12.59
CA GLY A 136 -2.27 15.85 11.43
C GLY A 136 -1.33 15.93 10.23
N TYR A 137 -0.29 15.08 10.17
CA TYR A 137 0.72 15.17 9.11
C TYR A 137 0.17 14.89 7.72
N LEU A 138 -0.71 13.89 7.57
CA LEU A 138 -1.27 13.54 6.26
C LEU A 138 -2.14 14.68 5.69
N PRO A 139 -3.17 15.19 6.39
CA PRO A 139 -4.00 16.27 5.86
C PRO A 139 -3.20 17.56 5.64
N VAL A 140 -2.25 17.90 6.51
CA VAL A 140 -1.39 19.10 6.34
C VAL A 140 -0.50 18.96 5.12
N ALA A 141 0.15 17.81 4.90
CA ALA A 141 0.98 17.58 3.73
C ALA A 141 0.18 17.69 2.42
N LEU A 142 -1.00 17.05 2.35
CA LEU A 142 -1.88 17.09 1.19
C LEU A 142 -2.39 18.51 0.92
N MET A 143 -2.76 19.25 1.97
CA MET A 143 -3.22 20.63 1.85
C MET A 143 -2.12 21.56 1.33
N ARG A 144 -0.89 21.44 1.84
CA ARG A 144 0.26 22.21 1.37
C ARG A 144 0.64 21.92 -0.08
N ARG A 145 0.40 20.69 -0.53
CA ARG A 145 0.61 20.29 -1.93
C ARG A 145 -0.53 20.78 -2.85
N GLY A 146 -1.60 21.37 -2.30
CA GLY A 146 -2.79 21.74 -3.06
C GLY A 146 -3.55 20.52 -3.59
N ALA A 147 -3.37 19.35 -2.99
CA ALA A 147 -3.96 18.10 -3.45
C ALA A 147 -5.41 17.91 -3.01
N ILE A 148 -5.82 18.56 -1.91
CA ILE A 148 -7.17 18.44 -1.34
C ILE A 148 -7.82 19.81 -1.14
N ALA A 149 -9.15 19.85 -1.15
CA ALA A 149 -9.92 21.09 -0.97
C ALA A 149 -10.07 21.49 0.51
N ALA A 150 -10.31 20.53 1.38
CA ALA A 150 -10.45 20.73 2.82
C ALA A 150 -10.17 19.42 3.55
N ALA A 151 -9.99 19.47 4.88
CA ALA A 151 -9.90 18.25 5.68
C ALA A 151 -10.53 18.40 7.06
N VAL A 152 -10.95 17.23 7.60
CA VAL A 152 -11.25 17.01 9.02
C VAL A 152 -10.20 16.04 9.55
N ALA A 153 -9.50 16.42 10.62
CA ALA A 153 -8.60 15.54 11.36
C ALA A 153 -9.30 15.11 12.66
N GLY A 154 -9.68 13.83 12.74
CA GLY A 154 -10.42 13.28 13.88
C GLY A 154 -9.49 12.58 14.86
N GLU A 155 -9.62 12.87 16.16
CA GLU A 155 -8.86 12.26 17.23
C GLU A 155 -9.73 11.91 18.43
N VAL A 156 -9.48 10.73 19.03
CA VAL A 156 -10.20 10.28 20.21
C VAL A 156 -9.52 10.69 21.52
N ALA A 157 -8.21 10.91 21.49
CA ALA A 157 -7.41 11.25 22.66
C ALA A 157 -6.92 12.71 22.63
N LEU A 158 -6.93 13.35 23.80
CA LEU A 158 -6.63 14.78 23.93
C LEU A 158 -5.20 15.15 23.51
N THR A 159 -4.23 14.28 23.76
CA THR A 159 -2.81 14.57 23.43
C THR A 159 -2.57 14.62 21.92
N PRO A 160 -2.92 13.59 21.11
CA PRO A 160 -2.81 13.69 19.65
C PRO A 160 -3.72 14.78 19.07
N PHE A 161 -4.93 14.99 19.60
CA PHE A 161 -5.79 16.11 19.21
C PHE A 161 -5.06 17.45 19.30
N ARG A 162 -4.48 17.77 20.47
CA ARG A 162 -3.70 19.02 20.66
C ARG A 162 -2.46 19.10 19.75
N SER A 163 -1.84 17.96 19.47
CA SER A 163 -0.73 17.87 18.54
C SER A 163 -1.15 18.23 17.12
N ALA A 164 -2.27 17.68 16.66
CA ALA A 164 -2.83 17.99 15.34
C ALA A 164 -3.25 19.48 15.25
N GLU A 165 -3.94 20.01 16.28
CA GLU A 165 -4.30 21.46 16.32
C GLU A 165 -3.06 22.36 16.19
N ARG A 166 -1.99 22.03 16.93
CA ARG A 166 -0.74 22.78 16.86
C ARG A 166 -0.14 22.70 15.47
N THR A 167 -0.05 21.52 14.87
CA THR A 167 0.51 21.34 13.52
C THR A 167 -0.29 22.11 12.48
N VAL A 168 -1.61 22.07 12.53
CA VAL A 168 -2.49 22.83 11.62
C VAL A 168 -2.25 24.32 11.76
N ARG A 169 -2.22 24.84 13.00
CA ARG A 169 -2.00 26.26 13.29
C ARG A 169 -0.62 26.76 12.85
N GLU A 170 0.44 25.99 13.14
CA GLU A 170 1.80 26.33 12.75
C GLU A 170 1.99 26.41 11.22
N ASN A 171 1.11 25.75 10.46
CA ASN A 171 1.08 25.80 9.00
C ASN A 171 0.07 26.83 8.43
N GLY A 172 -0.68 27.56 9.28
CA GLY A 172 -1.67 28.56 8.84
C GLY A 172 -2.86 27.92 8.09
N LEU A 173 -3.25 26.70 8.46
CA LEU A 173 -4.28 25.93 7.76
C LEU A 173 -5.62 25.82 8.53
N ASP A 174 -5.79 26.59 9.60
CA ASP A 174 -6.96 26.56 10.49
C ASP A 174 -8.30 26.77 9.75
N GLN A 175 -8.27 27.50 8.64
CA GLN A 175 -9.48 27.76 7.83
C GLN A 175 -9.80 26.62 6.85
N ARG A 176 -8.92 25.66 6.68
CA ARG A 176 -9.04 24.58 5.68
C ARG A 176 -8.99 23.18 6.29
N ILE A 177 -8.43 23.05 7.48
CA ILE A 177 -8.37 21.78 8.23
C ILE A 177 -9.04 22.00 9.59
N THR A 178 -10.11 21.30 9.83
CA THR A 178 -10.80 21.27 11.12
C THR A 178 -10.30 20.09 11.94
N VAL A 179 -9.77 20.33 13.14
CA VAL A 179 -9.39 19.26 14.06
C VAL A 179 -10.53 19.02 15.05
N ARG A 180 -10.95 17.77 15.26
CA ARG A 180 -12.05 17.40 16.16
C ARG A 180 -11.67 16.30 17.13
N LEU A 181 -11.99 16.53 18.41
CA LEU A 181 -11.89 15.50 19.45
C LEU A 181 -13.18 14.68 19.44
N ALA A 182 -13.15 13.51 18.80
CA ALA A 182 -14.33 12.67 18.62
C ALA A 182 -13.92 11.20 18.42
N ASN A 183 -14.83 10.28 18.71
CA ASN A 183 -14.60 8.85 18.52
C ASN A 183 -14.91 8.43 17.07
N GLY A 184 -13.87 7.99 16.36
CA GLY A 184 -14.00 7.45 15.00
C GLY A 184 -14.72 8.40 14.05
N LEU A 185 -15.69 7.89 13.30
CA LEU A 185 -16.43 8.67 12.29
C LEU A 185 -17.37 9.72 12.89
N ALA A 186 -17.54 9.78 14.22
CA ALA A 186 -18.24 10.89 14.86
C ALA A 186 -17.53 12.24 14.64
N ALA A 187 -16.27 12.24 14.25
CA ALA A 187 -15.55 13.42 13.81
C ALA A 187 -16.13 14.07 12.53
N ILE A 188 -16.88 13.31 11.73
CA ILE A 188 -17.50 13.79 10.49
C ILE A 188 -18.87 14.39 10.80
N GLU A 189 -19.08 15.64 10.42
CA GLU A 189 -20.35 16.34 10.54
C GLU A 189 -21.07 16.46 9.18
N PRO A 190 -22.42 16.56 9.15
CA PRO A 190 -23.17 16.58 7.89
C PRO A 190 -22.77 17.67 6.89
N GLY A 191 -22.25 18.79 7.38
CA GLY A 191 -21.82 19.93 6.54
C GLY A 191 -20.42 19.80 5.94
N ASP A 192 -19.62 18.79 6.34
CA ASP A 192 -18.23 18.66 5.88
C ASP A 192 -18.12 18.29 4.41
N GLY A 193 -19.10 17.60 3.86
CA GLY A 193 -19.11 17.16 2.46
C GLY A 193 -17.94 16.23 2.12
N ILE A 194 -17.60 15.31 3.03
CA ILE A 194 -16.46 14.40 2.89
C ILE A 194 -16.61 13.51 1.66
N THR A 195 -15.53 13.39 0.89
CA THR A 195 -15.45 12.58 -0.34
C THR A 195 -14.38 11.49 -0.25
N ALA A 196 -13.49 11.56 0.74
CA ALA A 196 -12.49 10.52 1.02
C ALA A 196 -12.29 10.40 2.54
N ILE A 197 -12.04 9.17 3.00
CA ILE A 197 -11.78 8.87 4.41
C ILE A 197 -10.51 8.05 4.50
N SER A 198 -9.54 8.50 5.30
CA SER A 198 -8.35 7.73 5.64
C SER A 198 -8.43 7.22 7.09
N LEU A 199 -8.09 5.94 7.28
CA LEU A 199 -7.89 5.30 8.58
C LEU A 199 -6.57 4.51 8.52
N CYS A 200 -5.55 5.03 9.20
CA CYS A 200 -4.19 4.54 9.06
C CYS A 200 -3.54 4.20 10.40
N GLY A 201 -2.64 3.19 10.40
CA GLY A 201 -1.79 2.89 11.56
C GLY A 201 -2.51 2.17 12.71
N MET A 202 -3.70 1.65 12.48
CA MET A 202 -4.51 0.89 13.45
C MET A 202 -4.65 -0.57 13.04
N GLY A 203 -5.05 -1.46 13.97
CA GLY A 203 -5.43 -2.83 13.62
C GLY A 203 -6.64 -2.87 12.70
N GLY A 204 -6.70 -3.84 11.79
CA GLY A 204 -7.82 -3.99 10.85
C GLY A 204 -9.17 -4.17 11.54
N GLU A 205 -9.19 -4.88 12.68
CA GLU A 205 -10.39 -5.00 13.50
C GLU A 205 -10.82 -3.65 14.07
N THR A 206 -9.87 -2.81 14.52
CA THR A 206 -10.17 -1.46 15.01
C THR A 206 -10.75 -0.59 13.89
N ILE A 207 -10.15 -0.64 12.69
CA ILE A 207 -10.68 0.08 11.52
C ILE A 207 -12.10 -0.39 11.19
N ARG A 208 -12.32 -1.72 11.15
CA ARG A 208 -13.63 -2.32 10.97
C ARG A 208 -14.65 -1.79 11.98
N ASP A 209 -14.31 -1.79 13.25
CA ASP A 209 -15.21 -1.38 14.34
C ASP A 209 -15.55 0.12 14.26
N ILE A 210 -14.59 0.96 13.87
CA ILE A 210 -14.80 2.39 13.59
C ILE A 210 -15.78 2.58 12.43
N LEU A 211 -15.57 1.87 11.34
CA LEU A 211 -16.45 1.93 10.18
C LEU A 211 -17.84 1.41 10.50
N ASP A 212 -17.94 0.30 11.25
CA ASP A 212 -19.20 -0.33 11.61
C ASP A 212 -20.04 0.54 12.56
N SER A 213 -19.43 1.04 13.63
CA SER A 213 -20.11 1.93 14.59
C SER A 213 -20.48 3.28 13.99
N GLY A 214 -19.70 3.73 12.99
CA GLY A 214 -19.90 5.01 12.31
C GLY A 214 -20.71 4.96 11.02
N LYS A 215 -21.32 3.84 10.65
CA LYS A 215 -22.04 3.65 9.37
C LYS A 215 -23.02 4.78 9.03
N ALA A 216 -23.72 5.35 10.01
CA ALA A 216 -24.67 6.44 9.80
C ALA A 216 -24.00 7.74 9.31
N ARG A 217 -22.70 7.87 9.40
CA ARG A 217 -21.92 9.01 8.89
C ARG A 217 -21.42 8.81 7.47
N LEU A 218 -21.52 7.59 6.93
CA LEU A 218 -21.11 7.26 5.58
C LEU A 218 -22.26 7.53 4.61
N SER A 219 -22.03 8.40 3.62
CA SER A 219 -22.97 8.65 2.53
C SER A 219 -22.95 7.54 1.47
N GLY A 220 -21.90 6.73 1.47
CA GLY A 220 -21.61 5.69 0.48
C GLY A 220 -21.01 6.22 -0.83
N ARG A 221 -20.55 7.46 -0.84
CA ARG A 221 -19.85 8.09 -1.97
C ARG A 221 -18.38 8.34 -1.69
N GLU A 222 -17.95 8.12 -0.45
CA GLU A 222 -16.59 8.32 -0.01
C GLU A 222 -15.69 7.19 -0.49
N ARG A 223 -14.51 7.55 -0.97
CA ARG A 223 -13.39 6.61 -1.11
C ARG A 223 -12.81 6.31 0.25
N LEU A 224 -12.72 5.05 0.61
CA LEU A 224 -12.04 4.58 1.81
C LEU A 224 -10.58 4.27 1.47
N ILE A 225 -9.63 4.83 2.22
CA ILE A 225 -8.20 4.57 2.10
C ILE A 225 -7.74 4.04 3.45
N LEU A 226 -7.57 2.73 3.53
CA LEU A 226 -7.39 2.00 4.77
C LEU A 226 -5.98 1.43 4.84
N GLN A 227 -5.28 1.71 5.94
CA GLN A 227 -3.96 1.15 6.15
C GLN A 227 -3.91 0.41 7.50
N PRO A 228 -4.29 -0.88 7.51
CA PRO A 228 -4.24 -1.72 8.69
C PRO A 228 -2.80 -2.12 9.07
N ASN A 229 -2.55 -2.23 10.37
CA ASN A 229 -1.34 -2.83 10.93
C ASN A 229 -1.59 -4.31 11.31
N GLY A 230 -2.03 -5.12 10.34
CA GLY A 230 -2.53 -6.48 10.55
C GLY A 230 -4.05 -6.51 10.74
N GLY A 231 -4.65 -7.71 10.68
CA GLY A 231 -6.11 -7.88 10.76
C GLY A 231 -6.83 -7.49 9.47
N GLU A 232 -6.18 -7.68 8.32
CA GLU A 232 -6.71 -7.29 7.01
C GLU A 232 -7.94 -8.12 6.61
N GLN A 233 -7.97 -9.41 6.96
CA GLN A 233 -9.07 -10.31 6.59
C GLN A 233 -10.43 -9.86 7.15
N PRO A 234 -10.62 -9.62 8.47
CA PRO A 234 -11.89 -9.14 8.99
C PRO A 234 -12.28 -7.74 8.46
N LEU A 235 -11.31 -6.91 8.09
CA LEU A 235 -11.57 -5.63 7.44
C LEU A 235 -12.11 -5.82 6.01
N ARG A 236 -11.50 -6.69 5.19
CA ARG A 236 -11.99 -7.03 3.85
C ARG A 236 -13.37 -7.70 3.91
N GLN A 237 -13.61 -8.55 4.92
CA GLN A 237 -14.92 -9.14 5.14
C GLN A 237 -15.98 -8.05 5.37
N TRP A 238 -15.68 -7.08 6.24
CA TRP A 238 -16.61 -5.97 6.49
C TRP A 238 -16.86 -5.14 5.21
N LEU A 239 -15.83 -4.85 4.42
CA LEU A 239 -15.98 -4.15 3.14
C LEU A 239 -16.94 -4.90 2.21
N MET A 240 -16.74 -6.20 2.04
CA MET A 240 -17.59 -7.07 1.23
C MET A 240 -19.05 -7.05 1.72
N ASP A 241 -19.27 -7.25 3.02
CA ASP A 241 -20.60 -7.33 3.63
C ASP A 241 -21.36 -6.00 3.55
N ASN A 242 -20.66 -4.88 3.41
CA ASN A 242 -21.23 -3.54 3.32
C ASN A 242 -21.24 -2.98 1.89
N GLY A 243 -20.99 -3.81 0.88
CA GLY A 243 -21.06 -3.45 -0.54
C GLY A 243 -19.93 -2.53 -1.00
N TYR A 244 -18.77 -2.57 -0.35
CA TYR A 244 -17.56 -1.88 -0.78
C TYR A 244 -16.71 -2.81 -1.63
N ARG A 245 -16.46 -2.41 -2.87
CA ARG A 245 -15.52 -3.06 -3.78
C ARG A 245 -14.12 -2.57 -3.51
N ILE A 246 -13.18 -3.48 -3.41
CA ILE A 246 -11.76 -3.16 -3.33
C ILE A 246 -11.27 -2.77 -4.72
N LEU A 247 -10.77 -1.53 -4.86
CA LEU A 247 -10.32 -0.95 -6.13
C LEU A 247 -8.81 -1.01 -6.30
N CYS A 248 -8.08 -0.95 -5.20
CA CYS A 248 -6.62 -1.03 -5.20
C CYS A 248 -6.14 -1.64 -3.90
N GLU A 249 -5.07 -2.41 -3.98
CA GLU A 249 -4.35 -2.94 -2.83
C GLU A 249 -2.85 -2.84 -3.05
N GLU A 250 -2.11 -2.49 -2.02
CA GLU A 250 -0.66 -2.43 -2.05
C GLU A 250 -0.05 -3.11 -0.84
N VAL A 251 1.10 -3.75 -1.05
CA VAL A 251 2.01 -4.14 0.03
C VAL A 251 3.28 -3.33 -0.11
N LEU A 252 3.71 -2.72 0.97
CA LEU A 252 5.00 -2.05 1.05
C LEU A 252 5.75 -2.44 2.31
N ARG A 253 7.07 -2.32 2.27
CA ARG A 253 7.92 -2.59 3.42
C ARG A 253 8.64 -1.32 3.84
N GLU A 254 8.44 -0.91 5.08
CA GLU A 254 9.12 0.21 5.70
C GLU A 254 9.58 -0.17 7.11
N ASN A 255 10.82 0.18 7.48
CA ASN A 255 11.37 -0.05 8.82
C ASN A 255 11.16 -1.48 9.37
N ARG A 256 11.35 -2.52 8.52
CA ARG A 256 11.16 -3.95 8.82
C ARG A 256 9.71 -4.42 8.97
N PHE A 257 8.73 -3.54 8.87
CA PHE A 257 7.31 -3.88 8.88
C PHE A 257 6.76 -3.97 7.45
N ASP A 258 5.83 -4.87 7.26
CA ASP A 258 5.03 -4.96 6.03
C ASP A 258 3.70 -4.28 6.29
N TYR A 259 3.38 -3.31 5.47
CA TYR A 259 2.13 -2.56 5.53
C TYR A 259 1.28 -2.89 4.31
N GLU A 260 -0.02 -3.01 4.53
CA GLU A 260 -1.00 -3.07 3.46
C GLU A 260 -1.77 -1.76 3.37
N ILE A 261 -2.13 -1.39 2.15
CA ILE A 261 -3.08 -0.31 1.88
C ILE A 261 -4.22 -0.91 1.08
N ILE A 262 -5.44 -0.66 1.52
CA ILE A 262 -6.67 -1.13 0.88
C ILE A 262 -7.50 0.10 0.52
N VAL A 263 -7.82 0.24 -0.77
CA VAL A 263 -8.67 1.32 -1.28
C VAL A 263 -9.98 0.72 -1.74
N ALA A 264 -11.09 1.24 -1.23
CA ALA A 264 -12.40 0.73 -1.55
C ALA A 264 -13.42 1.85 -1.77
N GLU A 265 -14.41 1.59 -2.61
CA GLU A 265 -15.57 2.43 -2.84
C GLU A 265 -16.84 1.58 -2.81
N ARG A 266 -17.96 2.18 -2.45
CA ARG A 266 -19.25 1.49 -2.44
C ARG A 266 -19.78 1.39 -3.88
N ASP A 267 -19.84 0.15 -4.39
CA ASP A 267 -20.22 -0.16 -5.78
C ASP A 267 -21.23 -1.33 -5.84
N GLY A 268 -21.97 -1.55 -4.77
CA GLY A 268 -22.96 -2.63 -4.68
C GLY A 268 -22.37 -3.97 -4.25
N PRO A 269 -23.13 -5.06 -4.36
CA PRO A 269 -22.73 -6.37 -3.89
C PRO A 269 -21.46 -6.88 -4.58
N VAL A 270 -20.53 -7.38 -3.79
CA VAL A 270 -19.31 -8.04 -4.24
C VAL A 270 -19.11 -9.29 -3.41
N THR A 271 -18.50 -10.32 -3.97
CA THR A 271 -18.19 -11.56 -3.25
C THR A 271 -16.70 -11.89 -3.45
N TYR A 272 -16.04 -12.17 -2.35
CA TYR A 272 -14.66 -12.63 -2.30
C TYR A 272 -14.61 -14.00 -1.63
N THR A 273 -13.74 -14.87 -2.09
CA THR A 273 -13.45 -16.18 -1.44
C THR A 273 -12.73 -15.98 -0.11
N ALA A 274 -12.69 -17.00 0.72
CA ALA A 274 -11.96 -16.95 1.99
C ALA A 274 -10.45 -16.64 1.80
N GLU A 275 -9.87 -17.14 0.71
CA GLU A 275 -8.48 -16.89 0.35
C GLU A 275 -8.28 -15.46 -0.14
N GLU A 276 -9.19 -14.93 -0.99
CA GLU A 276 -9.14 -13.52 -1.42
C GLU A 276 -9.29 -12.56 -0.24
N LEU A 277 -10.13 -12.87 0.73
CA LEU A 277 -10.24 -12.09 1.96
C LEU A 277 -8.94 -12.13 2.78
N TYR A 278 -8.29 -13.29 2.83
CA TYR A 278 -7.06 -13.50 3.59
C TYR A 278 -5.85 -12.82 2.94
N PHE A 279 -5.66 -13.01 1.63
CA PHE A 279 -4.50 -12.53 0.90
C PHE A 279 -4.66 -11.14 0.29
N GLY A 280 -5.87 -10.76 -0.04
CA GLY A 280 -6.23 -9.60 -0.84
C GLY A 280 -6.45 -9.96 -2.32
N PRO A 281 -7.69 -9.74 -2.86
CA PRO A 281 -8.06 -10.18 -4.19
C PRO A 281 -7.17 -9.60 -5.30
N LEU A 282 -6.80 -8.32 -5.19
CA LEU A 282 -5.94 -7.67 -6.19
C LEU A 282 -4.46 -7.97 -5.96
N GLN A 283 -4.06 -8.20 -4.71
CA GLN A 283 -2.68 -8.59 -4.39
C GLN A 283 -2.36 -10.00 -4.89
N MET A 284 -3.30 -10.93 -4.78
CA MET A 284 -3.16 -12.29 -5.36
C MET A 284 -2.94 -12.26 -6.87
N GLN A 285 -3.60 -11.33 -7.57
CA GLN A 285 -3.44 -11.14 -9.01
C GLN A 285 -2.10 -10.47 -9.35
N ALA A 286 -1.73 -9.42 -8.60
CA ALA A 286 -0.54 -8.62 -8.86
C ALA A 286 0.77 -9.35 -8.51
N ARG A 287 0.76 -10.21 -7.48
CA ARG A 287 1.92 -10.99 -6.98
C ARG A 287 3.20 -10.17 -6.90
N SER A 288 3.12 -8.95 -6.36
CA SER A 288 4.29 -8.07 -6.28
C SER A 288 5.43 -8.69 -5.44
N PRO A 289 6.71 -8.32 -5.68
CA PRO A 289 7.84 -8.83 -4.88
C PRO A 289 7.66 -8.59 -3.38
N ALA A 290 7.09 -7.45 -2.99
CA ALA A 290 6.81 -7.13 -1.59
C ALA A 290 5.75 -8.09 -0.99
N PHE A 291 4.69 -8.35 -1.73
CA PHE A 291 3.64 -9.31 -1.38
C PHE A 291 4.22 -10.72 -1.18
N LEU A 292 4.93 -11.26 -2.17
CA LEU A 292 5.54 -12.59 -2.07
C LEU A 292 6.51 -12.69 -0.89
N THR A 293 7.33 -11.67 -0.67
CA THR A 293 8.28 -11.62 0.45
C THR A 293 7.56 -11.57 1.81
N LYS A 294 6.44 -10.83 1.93
CA LYS A 294 5.58 -10.82 3.12
C LYS A 294 5.10 -12.26 3.42
N TRP A 295 4.51 -12.94 2.44
CA TRP A 295 3.93 -14.25 2.65
C TRP A 295 4.97 -15.35 2.90
N GLN A 296 6.15 -15.27 2.29
CA GLN A 296 7.27 -16.16 2.63
C GLN A 296 7.71 -16.03 4.10
N ARG A 297 7.74 -14.79 4.65
CA ARG A 297 8.03 -14.58 6.07
C ARG A 297 6.93 -15.12 6.98
N LEU A 298 5.68 -14.87 6.64
CA LEU A 298 4.53 -15.34 7.39
C LEU A 298 4.46 -16.88 7.39
N LEU A 299 4.75 -17.53 6.27
CA LEU A 299 4.81 -18.99 6.19
C LEU A 299 5.83 -19.55 7.19
N ARG A 300 7.06 -19.02 7.18
CA ARG A 300 8.09 -19.45 8.14
C ARG A 300 7.65 -19.27 9.59
N HIS A 301 7.02 -18.13 9.90
CA HIS A 301 6.51 -17.88 11.25
C HIS A 301 5.42 -18.89 11.65
N LYS A 302 4.46 -19.19 10.76
CA LYS A 302 3.40 -20.16 11.02
C LYS A 302 3.96 -21.59 11.20
N GLN A 303 4.93 -22.00 10.40
CA GLN A 303 5.61 -23.28 10.52
C GLN A 303 6.36 -23.40 11.86
N GLN A 304 7.03 -22.34 12.29
CA GLN A 304 7.66 -22.29 13.62
C GLN A 304 6.63 -22.39 14.74
N THR A 305 5.49 -21.69 14.62
CA THR A 305 4.41 -21.75 15.60
C THR A 305 3.83 -23.18 15.71
N LEU A 306 3.58 -23.85 14.58
CA LEU A 306 3.12 -25.26 14.57
C LEU A 306 4.15 -26.20 15.22
N THR A 307 5.44 -25.97 14.96
CA THR A 307 6.52 -26.73 15.61
C THR A 307 6.54 -26.52 17.13
N HIS A 308 6.29 -25.30 17.58
CA HIS A 308 6.20 -24.99 19.02
C HIS A 308 4.94 -25.64 19.63
N PHE A 309 3.81 -25.65 18.95
CA PHE A 309 2.59 -26.32 19.40
C PHE A 309 2.82 -27.83 19.60
N ALA A 310 3.50 -28.49 18.65
CA ALA A 310 3.83 -29.91 18.74
C ALA A 310 4.76 -30.26 19.93
N ARG A 311 5.50 -29.27 20.46
CA ARG A 311 6.42 -29.44 21.59
C ARG A 311 5.85 -28.89 22.91
N ALA A 312 4.68 -28.27 22.88
CA ALA A 312 4.10 -27.63 24.05
C ALA A 312 3.72 -28.69 25.10
N ARG A 313 4.02 -28.40 26.37
CA ARG A 313 3.65 -29.25 27.50
C ARG A 313 2.17 -29.14 27.88
N GLN A 314 1.53 -28.03 27.53
CA GLN A 314 0.10 -27.79 27.73
C GLN A 314 -0.62 -27.99 26.40
N ALA A 315 -1.83 -28.53 26.48
CA ALA A 315 -2.69 -28.70 25.30
C ALA A 315 -2.97 -27.34 24.64
N VAL A 316 -2.64 -27.22 23.36
CA VAL A 316 -3.03 -26.07 22.53
C VAL A 316 -4.45 -26.34 22.04
N PRO A 317 -5.36 -25.35 22.02
CA PRO A 317 -6.69 -25.54 21.44
C PRO A 317 -6.57 -26.04 19.99
N GLU A 318 -7.27 -27.13 19.68
CA GLU A 318 -7.20 -27.81 18.38
C GLU A 318 -7.59 -26.87 17.25
N GLU A 319 -8.67 -26.11 17.40
CA GLU A 319 -9.13 -25.10 16.43
C GLU A 319 -8.03 -24.11 16.05
N LYS A 320 -7.24 -23.67 17.02
CA LYS A 320 -6.14 -22.72 16.77
C LYS A 320 -5.00 -23.36 15.97
N ALA A 321 -4.69 -24.62 16.27
CA ALA A 321 -3.66 -25.37 15.55
C ALA A 321 -4.11 -25.64 14.10
N GLU A 322 -5.35 -26.07 13.93
CA GLU A 322 -5.95 -26.32 12.61
C GLU A 322 -6.02 -25.05 11.74
N GLU A 323 -6.42 -23.92 12.34
CA GLU A 323 -6.48 -22.64 11.64
C GLU A 323 -5.09 -22.21 11.13
N ILE A 324 -4.06 -22.29 11.98
CA ILE A 324 -2.69 -21.95 11.57
C ILE A 324 -2.18 -22.94 10.50
N ALA A 325 -2.52 -24.22 10.61
CA ALA A 325 -2.15 -25.21 9.61
C ALA A 325 -2.86 -24.98 8.26
N ARG A 326 -4.13 -24.62 8.28
CA ARG A 326 -4.90 -24.21 7.08
C ARG A 326 -4.27 -23.02 6.40
N GLN A 327 -3.99 -21.96 7.16
CA GLN A 327 -3.34 -20.76 6.64
C GLN A 327 -1.94 -21.05 6.08
N ALA A 328 -1.15 -21.91 6.72
CA ALA A 328 0.15 -22.33 6.20
C ALA A 328 0.04 -23.09 4.87
N ARG A 329 -0.99 -23.94 4.70
CA ARG A 329 -1.27 -24.61 3.41
C ARG A 329 -1.61 -23.58 2.33
N TRP A 330 -2.55 -22.68 2.57
CA TRP A 330 -2.91 -21.60 1.63
C TRP A 330 -1.71 -20.79 1.18
N ILE A 331 -0.83 -20.41 2.14
CA ILE A 331 0.38 -19.64 1.79
C ILE A 331 1.33 -20.50 0.94
N THR A 332 1.45 -21.79 1.22
CA THR A 332 2.30 -22.69 0.43
C THR A 332 1.78 -22.81 -1.00
N GLU A 333 0.46 -22.95 -1.17
CA GLU A 333 -0.20 -23.00 -2.48
C GLU A 333 -0.05 -21.67 -3.24
N LEU A 334 -0.21 -20.55 -2.54
CA LEU A 334 0.01 -19.22 -3.12
C LEU A 334 1.44 -19.02 -3.64
N LEU A 335 2.45 -19.56 -2.96
CA LEU A 335 3.86 -19.33 -3.29
C LEU A 335 4.41 -20.26 -4.39
N ASN A 336 3.71 -21.35 -4.67
CA ASN A 336 4.01 -22.27 -5.79
C ASN A 336 3.43 -21.70 -7.11
#